data_05b405d9827c08e067b454b5887ecafd
#
_entry.id   05b405d9827c08e067b454b5887ecafd
#
_cell.length_a   1.000
_cell.length_b   1.000
_cell.length_c   1.000
_cell.angle_alpha   90.00
_cell.angle_beta   90.00
_cell.angle_gamma   90.00
#
_symmetry.space_group_name_H-M   'P 1'
#
loop_
_entity.id
_entity.type
_entity.pdbx_description
1 polymer ?
#
loop_
_entity_poly.entity_id
_entity_poly.type
_entity_poly.pdbx_seq_one_letter_code
_entity_poly.pdbx_strand_id
1 'polypeptide(L)'
;MMASLDGRIDCEMTEQIDDTNHYYEALAQLSCPSTLEGKTTLAMHYAQDGVFQQRLPHEDAGQQLYKAVEATGYAIGVDTHGTLLWDDNTTEIFGRPLLMILSEQASQEYLDYLKSKHISYITTGRNGIDLVSAMETLRTVFSVERLAVVGGGNINGSMLDLGLIDEVSMMYGYGIDGRKGMAAAFDGRPKDRKPVRLTFKSVEEQDGIIWVRYQVNK
;
A
#
# COMPACT_ATOMS: atom_id res chain seq x y z
N MET A 1 8.76 6.08 1.65
CA MET A 1 9.10 5.65 0.27
C MET A 1 10.54 5.98 -0.02
N MET A 2 11.26 5.06 -0.63
CA MET A 2 12.58 5.31 -1.25
C MET A 2 12.40 5.65 -2.71
N ALA A 3 13.14 6.64 -3.22
CA ALA A 3 13.10 7.06 -4.62
C ALA A 3 14.50 7.47 -5.10
N SER A 4 14.73 7.41 -6.42
CA SER A 4 15.85 8.10 -7.05
C SER A 4 15.71 9.61 -6.90
N LEU A 5 16.77 10.37 -7.15
CA LEU A 5 16.75 11.84 -7.07
C LEU A 5 15.71 12.47 -8.00
N ASP A 6 15.38 11.82 -9.11
CA ASP A 6 14.31 12.24 -10.05
C ASP A 6 12.92 11.65 -9.72
N GLY A 7 12.75 11.05 -8.52
CA GLY A 7 11.46 10.64 -7.95
C GLY A 7 10.90 9.30 -8.42
N ARG A 8 11.72 8.44 -9.02
CA ARG A 8 11.29 7.09 -9.44
C ARG A 8 11.40 6.10 -8.29
N ILE A 9 10.50 5.10 -8.27
CA ILE A 9 10.31 4.16 -7.15
C ILE A 9 10.45 2.69 -7.57
N ASP A 10 11.14 2.41 -8.64
CA ASP A 10 11.40 1.04 -9.06
C ASP A 10 12.32 0.32 -8.05
N CYS A 11 11.89 -0.85 -7.54
CA CYS A 11 12.63 -1.58 -6.52
C CYS A 11 14.02 -2.02 -6.98
N GLU A 12 14.13 -2.57 -8.19
CA GLU A 12 15.43 -2.98 -8.74
C GLU A 12 16.42 -1.81 -8.85
N MET A 13 15.91 -0.60 -9.11
CA MET A 13 16.74 0.60 -9.16
C MET A 13 17.09 1.08 -7.76
N THR A 14 16.14 1.09 -6.82
CA THR A 14 16.41 1.54 -5.46
C THR A 14 17.38 0.63 -4.72
N GLU A 15 17.36 -0.67 -4.95
CA GLU A 15 18.34 -1.64 -4.43
C GLU A 15 19.77 -1.37 -4.93
N GLN A 16 19.94 -0.82 -6.12
CA GLN A 16 21.25 -0.41 -6.64
C GLN A 16 21.76 0.90 -6.02
N ILE A 17 20.87 1.70 -5.43
CA ILE A 17 21.23 2.97 -4.79
C ILE A 17 21.42 2.78 -3.28
N ASP A 18 20.64 1.92 -2.64
CA ASP A 18 20.68 1.64 -1.20
C ASP A 18 20.76 0.13 -0.95
N ASP A 19 21.95 -0.37 -0.68
CA ASP A 19 22.23 -1.75 -0.31
C ASP A 19 22.25 -1.99 1.21
N THR A 20 21.98 -0.94 2.03
CA THR A 20 22.17 -0.94 3.48
C THR A 20 20.88 -0.97 4.29
N ASN A 21 19.71 -1.10 3.66
CA ASN A 21 18.39 -1.14 4.32
C ASN A 21 17.94 0.14 5.04
N HIS A 22 18.47 1.30 4.73
CA HIS A 22 18.05 2.59 5.32
C HIS A 22 16.52 2.80 5.22
N TYR A 23 15.90 2.30 4.14
CA TYR A 23 14.46 2.37 3.98
C TYR A 23 13.70 1.66 5.11
N TYR A 24 14.10 0.45 5.49
CA TYR A 24 13.43 -0.32 6.55
C TYR A 24 13.69 0.28 7.93
N GLU A 25 14.88 0.84 8.15
CA GLU A 25 15.21 1.55 9.38
C GLU A 25 14.35 2.81 9.55
N ALA A 26 14.22 3.63 8.49
CA ALA A 26 13.35 4.79 8.49
C ALA A 26 11.87 4.40 8.69
N LEU A 27 11.40 3.31 8.06
CA LEU A 27 10.04 2.81 8.25
C LEU A 27 9.80 2.38 9.72
N ALA A 28 10.76 1.70 10.33
CA ALA A 28 10.70 1.32 11.75
C ALA A 28 10.63 2.55 12.67
N GLN A 29 11.41 3.60 12.39
CA GLN A 29 11.39 4.87 13.15
C GLN A 29 10.03 5.58 13.08
N LEU A 30 9.27 5.42 11.98
CA LEU A 30 7.91 5.97 11.87
C LEU A 30 6.92 5.28 12.82
N SER A 31 7.27 4.11 13.36
CA SER A 31 6.46 3.38 14.36
C SER A 31 5.00 3.19 13.93
N CYS A 32 4.77 2.83 12.66
CA CYS A 32 3.45 2.49 12.16
C CYS A 32 3.19 0.99 12.31
N PRO A 33 2.24 0.58 13.15
CA PRO A 33 1.94 -0.83 13.36
C PRO A 33 1.43 -1.55 12.11
N SER A 34 0.80 -0.80 11.21
CA SER A 34 0.24 -1.33 9.96
C SER A 34 0.89 -0.68 8.74
N THR A 35 0.98 -1.47 7.66
CA THR A 35 1.41 -1.02 6.32
C THR A 35 0.30 -1.22 5.31
N LEU A 36 0.26 -0.40 4.26
CA LEU A 36 -0.67 -0.56 3.14
C LEU A 36 0.06 -0.49 1.81
N GLU A 37 -0.21 -1.45 0.96
CA GLU A 37 0.45 -1.65 -0.32
C GLU A 37 -0.54 -1.95 -1.43
N GLY A 38 -0.22 -1.48 -2.63
CA GLY A 38 -0.99 -1.76 -3.84
C GLY A 38 -0.68 -3.15 -4.41
N LYS A 39 -1.60 -3.65 -5.23
CA LYS A 39 -1.52 -4.98 -5.88
C LYS A 39 -0.17 -5.29 -6.51
N THR A 40 0.43 -4.33 -7.25
CA THR A 40 1.70 -4.56 -7.95
C THR A 40 2.83 -4.87 -6.97
N THR A 41 2.95 -4.10 -5.90
CA THR A 41 3.94 -4.32 -4.84
C THR A 41 3.72 -5.66 -4.15
N LEU A 42 2.46 -6.00 -3.86
CA LEU A 42 2.11 -7.29 -3.25
C LEU A 42 2.49 -8.47 -4.14
N ALA A 43 2.21 -8.38 -5.45
CA ALA A 43 2.54 -9.43 -6.41
C ALA A 43 4.06 -9.62 -6.58
N MET A 44 4.84 -8.54 -6.42
CA MET A 44 6.31 -8.61 -6.55
C MET A 44 7.00 -9.20 -5.32
N HIS A 45 6.45 -8.99 -4.12
CA HIS A 45 7.19 -9.25 -2.89
C HIS A 45 6.54 -10.26 -1.94
N TYR A 46 5.23 -10.53 -2.04
CA TYR A 46 4.50 -11.25 -1.00
C TYR A 46 3.55 -12.31 -1.49
N ALA A 47 2.87 -12.07 -2.62
CA ALA A 47 1.91 -13.02 -3.17
C ALA A 47 2.63 -14.19 -3.84
N GLN A 48 1.95 -15.33 -3.91
CA GLN A 48 2.39 -16.44 -4.74
C GLN A 48 2.34 -16.09 -6.22
N ASP A 49 3.19 -16.73 -7.01
CA ASP A 49 3.13 -16.65 -8.47
C ASP A 49 1.78 -17.13 -9.01
N GLY A 50 1.28 -16.40 -10.00
CA GLY A 50 0.03 -16.72 -10.68
C GLY A 50 -1.11 -15.77 -10.36
N VAL A 51 -2.30 -16.16 -10.76
CA VAL A 51 -3.53 -15.39 -10.61
C VAL A 51 -4.64 -16.32 -10.16
N PHE A 52 -5.45 -15.90 -9.20
CA PHE A 52 -6.60 -16.68 -8.75
C PHE A 52 -7.50 -17.03 -9.95
N GLN A 53 -7.76 -18.31 -10.11
CA GLN A 53 -8.60 -18.83 -11.21
C GLN A 53 -10.00 -19.11 -10.67
N GLN A 54 -10.93 -18.24 -11.02
CA GLN A 54 -12.34 -18.43 -10.71
C GLN A 54 -12.88 -19.66 -11.47
N ARG A 55 -13.57 -20.55 -10.79
CA ARG A 55 -14.13 -21.80 -11.33
C ARG A 55 -15.63 -21.75 -11.48
N LEU A 56 -16.29 -20.95 -10.64
CA LEU A 56 -17.73 -20.74 -10.66
C LEU A 56 -18.09 -19.53 -11.52
N PRO A 57 -19.32 -19.40 -12.00
CA PRO A 57 -19.81 -18.17 -12.61
C PRO A 57 -19.53 -16.97 -11.69
N HIS A 58 -19.15 -15.84 -12.29
CA HIS A 58 -18.85 -14.65 -11.51
C HIS A 58 -20.11 -14.15 -10.79
N GLU A 59 -19.99 -13.98 -9.49
CA GLU A 59 -20.99 -13.38 -8.62
C GLU A 59 -20.29 -12.31 -7.78
N ASP A 60 -20.74 -11.06 -7.92
CA ASP A 60 -20.22 -9.94 -7.13
C ASP A 60 -20.48 -10.19 -5.65
N ALA A 61 -19.43 -10.09 -4.84
CA ALA A 61 -19.55 -10.34 -3.42
C ALA A 61 -20.40 -9.28 -2.68
N GLY A 62 -20.51 -8.08 -3.25
CA GLY A 62 -21.12 -6.95 -2.57
C GLY A 62 -20.28 -6.47 -1.37
N GLN A 63 -20.90 -5.65 -0.52
CA GLN A 63 -20.25 -5.13 0.67
C GLN A 63 -20.18 -6.20 1.77
N GLN A 64 -18.97 -6.63 2.11
CA GLN A 64 -18.71 -7.63 3.14
C GLN A 64 -17.49 -7.24 4.00
N LEU A 65 -17.45 -7.82 5.19
CA LEU A 65 -16.33 -7.69 6.10
C LEU A 65 -16.09 -9.04 6.79
N TYR A 66 -14.82 -9.44 6.85
CA TYR A 66 -14.39 -10.60 7.60
C TYR A 66 -13.11 -10.29 8.38
N LYS A 67 -13.17 -10.43 9.71
CA LYS A 67 -12.04 -10.27 10.61
C LYS A 67 -11.61 -11.65 11.09
N ALA A 68 -10.55 -12.20 10.49
CA ALA A 68 -10.03 -13.52 10.81
C ALA A 68 -9.26 -13.53 12.13
N VAL A 69 -8.51 -12.47 12.39
CA VAL A 69 -7.64 -12.35 13.57
C VAL A 69 -7.73 -10.95 14.18
N GLU A 70 -7.50 -10.85 15.48
CA GLU A 70 -7.24 -9.61 16.20
C GLU A 70 -5.74 -9.39 16.30
N ALA A 71 -5.25 -8.22 15.90
CA ALA A 71 -3.83 -7.91 15.93
C ALA A 71 -3.60 -6.43 16.23
N THR A 72 -2.39 -6.10 16.70
CA THR A 72 -1.97 -4.71 16.94
C THR A 72 -1.56 -3.99 15.66
N GLY A 73 -1.38 -4.71 14.56
CA GLY A 73 -1.06 -4.18 13.24
C GLY A 73 -1.26 -5.23 12.16
N TYR A 74 -1.47 -4.77 10.94
CA TYR A 74 -1.79 -5.59 9.76
C TYR A 74 -0.88 -5.23 8.58
N ALA A 75 -0.57 -6.22 7.75
CA ALA A 75 -0.09 -6.01 6.38
C ALA A 75 -1.31 -5.89 5.47
N ILE A 76 -1.61 -4.66 5.01
CA ILE A 76 -2.85 -4.36 4.30
C ILE A 76 -2.58 -4.31 2.81
N GLY A 77 -3.29 -5.14 2.06
CA GLY A 77 -3.20 -5.21 0.60
C GLY A 77 -4.41 -4.61 -0.09
N VAL A 78 -4.16 -3.88 -1.18
CA VAL A 78 -5.22 -3.35 -2.06
C VAL A 78 -5.20 -4.11 -3.37
N ASP A 79 -6.21 -4.97 -3.60
CA ASP A 79 -6.41 -5.72 -4.85
C ASP A 79 -7.88 -5.64 -5.30
N THR A 80 -8.20 -4.67 -6.15
CA THR A 80 -9.57 -4.30 -6.51
C THR A 80 -10.47 -5.48 -6.86
N HIS A 81 -9.98 -6.47 -7.60
CA HIS A 81 -10.80 -7.56 -8.12
C HIS A 81 -10.56 -8.91 -7.43
N GLY A 82 -9.59 -8.99 -6.50
CA GLY A 82 -9.28 -10.24 -5.83
C GLY A 82 -8.64 -11.28 -6.77
N THR A 83 -7.36 -11.09 -7.04
CA THR A 83 -6.64 -11.94 -8.01
C THR A 83 -5.33 -12.51 -7.46
N LEU A 84 -4.84 -12.01 -6.34
CA LEU A 84 -3.60 -12.46 -5.74
C LEU A 84 -3.77 -13.81 -5.03
N LEU A 85 -2.73 -14.61 -5.07
CA LEU A 85 -2.67 -15.90 -4.38
C LEU A 85 -1.81 -15.80 -3.12
N TRP A 86 -2.20 -16.54 -2.09
CA TRP A 86 -1.58 -16.49 -0.77
C TRP A 86 -1.29 -17.90 -0.24
N ASP A 87 -0.15 -18.09 0.40
CA ASP A 87 0.17 -19.33 1.11
C ASP A 87 -0.64 -19.43 2.40
N ASP A 88 -0.55 -18.42 3.22
CA ASP A 88 -1.23 -18.32 4.51
C ASP A 88 -1.59 -16.86 4.85
N ASN A 89 -1.85 -16.58 6.12
CA ASN A 89 -2.30 -15.28 6.63
C ASN A 89 -1.13 -14.35 7.07
N THR A 90 0.12 -14.69 6.82
CA THR A 90 1.23 -13.85 7.26
C THR A 90 2.14 -13.46 6.11
N THR A 91 2.80 -12.29 6.24
CA THR A 91 3.91 -11.93 5.37
C THR A 91 5.22 -12.16 6.13
N GLU A 92 6.16 -12.84 5.52
CA GLU A 92 7.46 -13.12 6.13
C GLU A 92 8.20 -11.84 6.56
N ILE A 93 8.12 -10.78 5.74
CA ILE A 93 8.88 -9.53 5.97
C ILE A 93 8.41 -8.78 7.22
N PHE A 94 7.10 -8.76 7.51
CA PHE A 94 6.58 -7.98 8.63
C PHE A 94 6.06 -8.81 9.79
N GLY A 95 5.89 -10.13 9.60
CA GLY A 95 5.31 -11.03 10.61
C GLY A 95 3.91 -10.61 11.07
N ARG A 96 3.17 -9.89 10.21
CA ARG A 96 1.84 -9.35 10.51
C ARG A 96 0.77 -10.08 9.72
N PRO A 97 -0.44 -10.25 10.29
CA PRO A 97 -1.54 -10.85 9.55
C PRO A 97 -1.95 -9.99 8.37
N LEU A 98 -2.32 -10.67 7.29
CA LEU A 98 -2.83 -10.05 6.08
C LEU A 98 -4.25 -9.53 6.28
N LEU A 99 -4.53 -8.37 5.67
CA LEU A 99 -5.86 -7.81 5.50
C LEU A 99 -6.02 -7.28 4.07
N MET A 100 -7.00 -7.79 3.34
CA MET A 100 -7.23 -7.39 1.95
C MET A 100 -8.36 -6.37 1.83
N ILE A 101 -8.11 -5.29 1.08
CA ILE A 101 -9.13 -4.32 0.67
C ILE A 101 -9.45 -4.57 -0.79
N LEU A 102 -10.74 -4.85 -1.07
CA LEU A 102 -11.25 -5.20 -2.37
C LEU A 102 -12.44 -4.30 -2.74
N SER A 103 -12.83 -4.28 -4.01
CA SER A 103 -14.12 -3.72 -4.40
C SER A 103 -15.25 -4.73 -4.17
N GLU A 104 -16.49 -4.24 -4.19
CA GLU A 104 -17.70 -5.08 -4.14
C GLU A 104 -17.83 -6.00 -5.37
N GLN A 105 -17.05 -5.75 -6.43
CA GLN A 105 -16.95 -6.56 -7.64
C GLN A 105 -16.01 -7.78 -7.50
N ALA A 106 -15.28 -7.91 -6.40
CA ALA A 106 -14.53 -9.13 -6.13
C ALA A 106 -15.49 -10.33 -6.10
N SER A 107 -15.07 -11.50 -6.58
CA SER A 107 -15.97 -12.65 -6.62
C SER A 107 -16.19 -13.25 -5.24
N GLN A 108 -17.38 -13.77 -4.99
CA GLN A 108 -17.66 -14.50 -3.74
C GLN A 108 -16.69 -15.69 -3.57
N GLU A 109 -16.34 -16.37 -4.66
CA GLU A 109 -15.38 -17.47 -4.64
C GLU A 109 -13.99 -17.04 -4.13
N TYR A 110 -13.54 -15.82 -4.49
CA TYR A 110 -12.29 -15.26 -3.97
C TYR A 110 -12.39 -14.93 -2.47
N LEU A 111 -13.50 -14.41 -2.00
CA LEU A 111 -13.69 -14.16 -0.57
C LEU A 111 -13.70 -15.48 0.24
N ASP A 112 -14.29 -16.54 -0.30
CA ASP A 112 -14.26 -17.85 0.34
C ASP A 112 -12.85 -18.45 0.34
N TYR A 113 -12.07 -18.19 -0.71
CA TYR A 113 -10.63 -18.50 -0.74
C TYR A 113 -9.88 -17.76 0.37
N LEU A 114 -10.06 -16.44 0.53
CA LEU A 114 -9.42 -15.67 1.61
C LEU A 114 -9.81 -16.21 2.99
N LYS A 115 -11.09 -16.54 3.20
CA LYS A 115 -11.55 -17.17 4.45
C LYS A 115 -10.83 -18.50 4.72
N SER A 116 -10.66 -19.34 3.68
CA SER A 116 -9.96 -20.62 3.80
C SER A 116 -8.49 -20.47 4.23
N LYS A 117 -7.90 -19.32 3.93
CA LYS A 117 -6.53 -18.93 4.33
C LYS A 117 -6.48 -18.12 5.63
N HIS A 118 -7.63 -17.92 6.31
CA HIS A 118 -7.75 -17.07 7.50
C HIS A 118 -7.28 -15.62 7.26
N ILE A 119 -7.45 -15.09 6.05
CA ILE A 119 -7.09 -13.72 5.68
C ILE A 119 -8.29 -12.81 5.89
N SER A 120 -8.11 -11.74 6.67
CA SER A 120 -9.11 -10.71 6.87
C SER A 120 -9.38 -9.94 5.58
N TYR A 121 -10.62 -9.46 5.37
CA TYR A 121 -10.90 -8.61 4.22
C TYR A 121 -12.01 -7.59 4.48
N ILE A 122 -11.99 -6.53 3.67
CA ILE A 122 -13.02 -5.50 3.53
C ILE A 122 -13.37 -5.42 2.05
N THR A 123 -14.63 -5.54 1.68
CA THR A 123 -15.11 -5.17 0.33
C THR A 123 -15.90 -3.88 0.41
N THR A 124 -15.57 -2.90 -0.43
CA THR A 124 -16.24 -1.61 -0.45
C THR A 124 -16.09 -0.90 -1.79
N GLY A 125 -17.15 -0.24 -2.25
CA GLY A 125 -17.20 0.49 -3.51
C GLY A 125 -17.57 -0.38 -4.72
N ARG A 126 -18.64 0.03 -5.42
CA ARG A 126 -19.21 -0.73 -6.56
C ARG A 126 -18.43 -0.58 -7.87
N ASN A 127 -17.77 0.55 -8.07
CA ASN A 127 -17.03 0.86 -9.30
C ASN A 127 -15.52 1.03 -9.03
N GLY A 128 -14.98 0.20 -8.18
CA GLY A 128 -13.64 0.29 -7.63
C GLY A 128 -13.70 0.44 -6.11
N ILE A 129 -12.56 0.46 -5.45
CA ILE A 129 -12.51 0.53 -3.99
C ILE A 129 -12.86 1.94 -3.49
N ASP A 130 -13.78 2.03 -2.53
CA ASP A 130 -13.98 3.23 -1.73
C ASP A 130 -12.94 3.27 -0.60
N LEU A 131 -11.83 3.96 -0.85
CA LEU A 131 -10.73 4.08 0.10
C LEU A 131 -11.13 4.84 1.37
N VAL A 132 -12.07 5.78 1.30
CA VAL A 132 -12.53 6.53 2.47
C VAL A 132 -13.25 5.60 3.43
N SER A 133 -14.24 4.85 2.92
CA SER A 133 -14.95 3.82 3.71
C SER A 133 -14.02 2.72 4.22
N ALA A 134 -13.03 2.31 3.41
CA ALA A 134 -12.03 1.34 3.84
C ALA A 134 -11.21 1.84 5.03
N MET A 135 -10.69 3.09 4.98
CA MET A 135 -9.93 3.68 6.09
C MET A 135 -10.78 3.83 7.36
N GLU A 136 -12.05 4.19 7.24
CA GLU A 136 -12.95 4.25 8.38
C GLU A 136 -13.17 2.86 9.00
N THR A 137 -13.34 1.83 8.18
CA THR A 137 -13.47 0.44 8.63
C THR A 137 -12.18 -0.06 9.30
N LEU A 138 -11.02 0.26 8.74
CA LEU A 138 -9.74 -0.05 9.38
C LEU A 138 -9.64 0.56 10.78
N ARG A 139 -10.04 1.80 10.94
CA ARG A 139 -10.03 2.49 12.23
C ARG A 139 -11.02 1.90 13.22
N THR A 140 -12.28 1.69 12.81
CA THR A 140 -13.37 1.34 13.72
C THR A 140 -13.47 -0.14 14.05
N VAL A 141 -13.14 -1.01 13.09
CA VAL A 141 -13.26 -2.47 13.26
C VAL A 141 -11.91 -3.13 13.54
N PHE A 142 -10.84 -2.67 12.89
CA PHE A 142 -9.50 -3.27 13.01
C PHE A 142 -8.58 -2.49 13.96
N SER A 143 -9.05 -1.39 14.56
CA SER A 143 -8.29 -0.55 15.50
C SER A 143 -6.97 -0.02 14.93
N VAL A 144 -6.92 0.22 13.61
CA VAL A 144 -5.74 0.78 12.93
C VAL A 144 -5.73 2.30 13.14
N GLU A 145 -4.90 2.77 14.06
CA GLU A 145 -4.76 4.21 14.36
C GLU A 145 -3.66 4.88 13.54
N ARG A 146 -2.60 4.13 13.20
CA ARG A 146 -1.47 4.62 12.39
C ARG A 146 -1.17 3.63 11.29
N LEU A 147 -1.05 4.16 10.07
CA LEU A 147 -0.86 3.39 8.85
C LEU A 147 0.26 4.02 8.01
N ALA A 148 1.25 3.22 7.62
CA ALA A 148 2.21 3.60 6.61
C ALA A 148 1.73 3.13 5.23
N VAL A 149 1.46 4.05 4.31
CA VAL A 149 1.22 3.74 2.89
C VAL A 149 2.58 3.63 2.21
N VAL A 150 3.02 2.41 1.92
CA VAL A 150 4.40 2.13 1.51
C VAL A 150 4.56 1.84 0.01
N GLY A 151 3.49 1.95 -0.76
CA GLY A 151 3.65 1.94 -2.19
C GLY A 151 2.51 1.25 -2.97
N GLY A 152 2.49 1.25 -4.28
CA GLY A 152 3.12 2.04 -5.31
C GLY A 152 2.51 3.41 -5.58
N GLY A 153 3.01 4.07 -6.62
CA GLY A 153 2.66 5.45 -6.93
C GLY A 153 1.16 5.72 -7.11
N ASN A 154 0.43 4.81 -7.73
CA ASN A 154 -1.01 4.97 -7.95
C ASN A 154 -1.82 4.95 -6.64
N ILE A 155 -1.48 4.08 -5.68
CA ILE A 155 -2.18 4.08 -4.39
C ILE A 155 -1.82 5.33 -3.59
N ASN A 156 -0.55 5.76 -3.62
CA ASN A 156 -0.12 7.01 -2.99
C ASN A 156 -0.88 8.22 -3.58
N GLY A 157 -0.97 8.28 -4.90
CA GLY A 157 -1.69 9.36 -5.59
C GLY A 157 -3.17 9.38 -5.28
N SER A 158 -3.82 8.21 -5.23
CA SER A 158 -5.25 8.09 -4.88
C SER A 158 -5.52 8.52 -3.44
N MET A 159 -4.71 8.05 -2.49
CA MET A 159 -4.81 8.42 -1.07
C MET A 159 -4.58 9.92 -0.87
N LEU A 160 -3.61 10.51 -1.60
CA LEU A 160 -3.34 11.95 -1.56
C LEU A 160 -4.52 12.76 -2.12
N ASP A 161 -5.10 12.33 -3.26
CA ASP A 161 -6.22 13.03 -3.91
C ASP A 161 -7.48 13.02 -3.04
N LEU A 162 -7.68 11.98 -2.25
CA LEU A 162 -8.78 11.84 -1.29
C LEU A 162 -8.51 12.52 0.06
N GLY A 163 -7.34 13.16 0.27
CA GLY A 163 -6.99 13.81 1.52
C GLY A 163 -6.72 12.85 2.69
N LEU A 164 -6.40 11.59 2.39
CA LEU A 164 -6.17 10.52 3.37
C LEU A 164 -4.72 10.45 3.87
N ILE A 165 -3.81 11.25 3.30
CA ILE A 165 -2.41 11.34 3.71
C ILE A 165 -2.24 12.51 4.68
N ASP A 166 -1.69 12.27 5.86
CA ASP A 166 -1.36 13.29 6.86
C ASP A 166 0.09 13.76 6.74
N GLU A 167 1.01 12.84 6.47
CA GLU A 167 2.44 13.10 6.40
C GLU A 167 3.05 12.40 5.19
N VAL A 168 3.97 13.06 4.52
CA VAL A 168 4.81 12.49 3.46
C VAL A 168 6.21 12.30 4.01
N SER A 169 6.72 11.07 3.92
CA SER A 169 8.06 10.66 4.33
C SER A 169 8.77 10.05 3.12
N MET A 170 9.75 10.75 2.59
CA MET A 170 10.49 10.36 1.38
C MET A 170 11.97 10.28 1.63
N MET A 171 12.57 9.22 1.14
CA MET A 171 14.02 9.06 1.06
C MET A 171 14.45 9.23 -0.40
N TYR A 172 15.44 10.04 -0.63
CA TYR A 172 16.05 10.24 -1.95
C TYR A 172 17.46 9.70 -1.95
N GLY A 173 17.67 8.66 -2.73
CA GLY A 173 19.00 8.09 -2.95
C GLY A 173 19.81 8.93 -3.93
N TYR A 174 21.11 8.75 -3.90
CA TYR A 174 22.10 9.51 -4.67
C TYR A 174 22.25 9.04 -6.15
N GLY A 175 21.15 8.55 -6.74
CA GLY A 175 21.09 8.10 -8.13
C GLY A 175 19.97 8.76 -8.93
N ILE A 176 20.12 8.81 -10.24
CA ILE A 176 19.11 9.25 -11.21
C ILE A 176 18.70 8.04 -12.05
N ASP A 177 17.40 7.71 -12.07
CA ASP A 177 16.87 6.65 -12.92
C ASP A 177 16.78 7.09 -14.39
N GLY A 178 16.10 8.21 -14.67
CA GLY A 178 15.92 8.77 -16.00
C GLY A 178 15.18 7.92 -17.02
N ARG A 179 14.78 6.67 -16.70
CA ARG A 179 14.11 5.75 -17.61
C ARG A 179 12.68 6.21 -17.92
N LYS A 180 12.28 6.05 -19.18
CA LYS A 180 10.92 6.41 -19.63
C LYS A 180 9.89 5.42 -19.07
N GLY A 181 8.79 5.94 -18.52
CA GLY A 181 7.63 5.13 -18.12
C GLY A 181 7.74 4.48 -16.75
N MET A 182 8.81 4.74 -16.01
CA MET A 182 8.93 4.27 -14.63
C MET A 182 8.00 5.02 -13.69
N ALA A 183 7.44 4.31 -12.70
CA ALA A 183 6.51 4.87 -11.74
C ALA A 183 7.16 5.97 -10.88
N ALA A 184 6.40 7.03 -10.61
CA ALA A 184 6.77 8.05 -9.63
C ALA A 184 6.19 7.72 -8.24
N ALA A 185 6.74 8.37 -7.20
CA ALA A 185 6.27 8.17 -5.83
C ALA A 185 4.77 8.50 -5.64
N PHE A 186 4.25 9.44 -6.43
CA PHE A 186 2.83 9.79 -6.49
C PHE A 186 2.40 9.86 -7.96
N ASP A 187 1.47 8.99 -8.35
CA ASP A 187 0.99 8.86 -9.73
C ASP A 187 -0.54 8.72 -9.75
N GLY A 188 -1.14 8.80 -10.96
CA GLY A 188 -2.56 8.49 -11.19
C GLY A 188 -3.55 9.59 -10.79
N ARG A 189 -3.12 10.75 -10.25
CA ARG A 189 -4.03 11.86 -9.99
C ARG A 189 -4.56 12.47 -11.30
N PRO A 190 -5.84 12.93 -11.35
CA PRO A 190 -6.38 13.62 -12.51
C PRO A 190 -5.53 14.83 -12.92
N LYS A 191 -5.42 15.09 -14.23
CA LYS A 191 -4.55 16.15 -14.78
C LYS A 191 -4.94 17.57 -14.35
N ASP A 192 -6.19 17.80 -14.00
CA ASP A 192 -6.75 19.08 -13.55
C ASP A 192 -6.52 19.36 -12.06
N ARG A 193 -5.95 18.41 -11.32
CA ARG A 193 -5.66 18.60 -9.90
C ARG A 193 -4.49 19.54 -9.67
N LYS A 194 -4.69 20.48 -8.75
CA LYS A 194 -3.61 21.36 -8.28
C LYS A 194 -2.61 20.58 -7.44
N PRO A 195 -1.33 21.01 -7.40
CA PRO A 195 -0.37 20.46 -6.45
C PRO A 195 -0.87 20.62 -5.00
N VAL A 196 -0.69 19.57 -4.21
CA VAL A 196 -0.94 19.62 -2.75
C VAL A 196 0.23 20.34 -2.08
N ARG A 197 -0.07 21.32 -1.24
CA ARG A 197 0.94 22.05 -0.49
C ARG A 197 1.34 21.27 0.75
N LEU A 198 2.63 21.34 1.09
CA LEU A 198 3.22 20.66 2.21
C LEU A 198 3.89 21.65 3.14
N THR A 199 3.90 21.38 4.44
CA THR A 199 4.66 22.11 5.45
C THR A 199 5.87 21.28 5.85
N PHE A 200 7.07 21.84 5.76
CA PHE A 200 8.33 21.20 6.14
C PHE A 200 8.30 20.73 7.60
N LYS A 201 8.80 19.52 7.85
CA LYS A 201 8.88 18.93 9.18
C LYS A 201 10.32 18.62 9.59
N SER A 202 11.03 17.81 8.80
CA SER A 202 12.43 17.49 9.04
C SER A 202 13.16 17.09 7.76
N VAL A 203 14.49 17.19 7.83
CA VAL A 203 15.41 16.60 6.86
C VAL A 203 16.58 15.99 7.63
N GLU A 204 16.98 14.81 7.22
CA GLU A 204 18.13 14.07 7.74
C GLU A 204 18.95 13.55 6.57
N GLU A 205 20.25 13.45 6.75
CA GLU A 205 21.18 12.88 5.77
C GLU A 205 21.91 11.74 6.45
N GLN A 206 21.96 10.59 5.77
CA GLN A 206 22.72 9.44 6.21
C GLN A 206 23.29 8.72 4.97
N ASP A 207 24.61 8.61 4.93
CA ASP A 207 25.35 7.89 3.88
C ASP A 207 25.00 8.35 2.43
N GLY A 208 24.74 9.66 2.25
CA GLY A 208 24.34 10.26 0.97
C GLY A 208 22.85 10.16 0.65
N ILE A 209 22.06 9.50 1.48
CA ILE A 209 20.61 9.44 1.36
C ILE A 209 19.97 10.58 2.11
N ILE A 210 19.07 11.31 1.48
CA ILE A 210 18.32 12.40 2.08
C ILE A 210 16.94 11.91 2.48
N TRP A 211 16.64 11.89 3.76
CA TRP A 211 15.32 11.60 4.30
C TRP A 211 14.59 12.90 4.64
N VAL A 212 13.50 13.19 3.90
CA VAL A 212 12.68 14.39 4.12
C VAL A 212 11.29 14.01 4.59
N ARG A 213 10.74 14.84 5.50
CA ARG A 213 9.37 14.66 6.01
C ARG A 213 8.60 15.96 5.92
N TYR A 214 7.35 15.86 5.51
CA TYR A 214 6.43 16.98 5.35
C TYR A 214 5.05 16.65 5.90
N GLN A 215 4.42 17.61 6.54
CA GLN A 215 3.00 17.57 6.87
C GLN A 215 2.18 17.96 5.63
N VAL A 216 1.13 17.21 5.34
CA VAL A 216 0.17 17.55 4.25
C VAL A 216 -0.78 18.63 4.75
N ASN A 217 -0.95 19.70 3.99
CA ASN A 217 -1.90 20.77 4.30
C ASN A 217 -3.29 20.35 3.78
N LYS A 218 -4.23 20.12 4.69
CA LYS A 218 -5.63 19.78 4.40
C LYS A 218 -6.48 21.03 4.33
#